data_7881da53c23ae8ea2bf15c819d5d72b5
#
_entry.id   7881da53c23ae8ea2bf15c819d5d72b5
#
_cell.length_a   1.000
_cell.length_b   1.000
_cell.length_c   1.000
_cell.angle_alpha   90.00
_cell.angle_beta   90.00
_cell.angle_gamma   90.00
#
_symmetry.space_group_name_H-M   'P 1'
#
loop_
_entity.id
_entity.type
_entity.pdbx_description
1 polymer ?
#
loop_
_entity_poly.entity_id
_entity_poly.type
_entity_poly.pdbx_seq_one_letter_code
_entity_poly.pdbx_strand_id
1 'polypeptide(L)'
;MRDIAYWLALLRAPGVGPATFLGLLQHYPEPRILFEASTAQRAKLGLTRATLEYLNQPDWDSVERDLDWLKQPAHYALALSDPAYPPLLLEIADPPPVLFVHGDPTLLARPQLAMVGSRNPTPGGSETAQAF
;
A
#
# COMPACT_ATOMS: atom_id res chain seq x y z
N MET A 1 -3.43 5.95 -18.13
CA MET A 1 -2.71 5.87 -16.86
C MET A 1 -2.91 4.47 -16.28
N ARG A 2 -1.86 3.89 -15.72
CA ARG A 2 -1.91 2.53 -15.17
C ARG A 2 -2.80 2.51 -13.92
N ASP A 3 -3.52 1.41 -13.70
CA ASP A 3 -4.41 1.29 -12.53
C ASP A 3 -3.67 1.44 -11.21
N ILE A 4 -2.43 0.93 -11.12
CA ILE A 4 -1.61 1.09 -9.90
C ILE A 4 -1.40 2.56 -9.52
N ALA A 5 -1.40 3.47 -10.49
CA ALA A 5 -1.25 4.90 -10.20
C ALA A 5 -2.39 5.43 -9.32
N TYR A 6 -3.61 4.94 -9.53
CA TYR A 6 -4.75 5.34 -8.71
C TYR A 6 -4.66 4.79 -7.29
N TRP A 7 -4.14 3.57 -7.12
CA TRP A 7 -3.85 3.01 -5.80
C TRP A 7 -2.83 3.87 -5.06
N LEU A 8 -1.76 4.26 -5.75
CA LEU A 8 -0.70 5.10 -5.20
C LEU A 8 -1.21 6.49 -4.85
N ALA A 9 -2.06 7.06 -5.70
CA ALA A 9 -2.67 8.37 -5.45
C ALA A 9 -3.56 8.33 -4.21
N LEU A 10 -4.40 7.31 -4.06
CA LEU A 10 -5.29 7.17 -2.91
C LEU A 10 -4.50 6.92 -1.62
N LEU A 11 -3.40 6.19 -1.71
CA LEU A 11 -2.52 5.92 -0.57
C LEU A 11 -1.96 7.21 0.05
N ARG A 12 -1.77 8.25 -0.75
CA ARG A 12 -1.24 9.56 -0.32
C ARG A 12 -2.31 10.53 0.14
N ALA A 13 -3.58 10.18 0.02
CA ALA A 13 -4.66 11.08 0.40
C ALA A 13 -4.64 11.35 1.91
N PRO A 14 -4.71 12.64 2.33
CA PRO A 14 -4.75 12.96 3.75
C PRO A 14 -5.98 12.33 4.40
N GLY A 15 -5.81 11.77 5.59
CA GLY A 15 -6.88 11.12 6.33
C GLY A 15 -7.25 9.71 5.85
N VAL A 16 -6.54 9.17 4.86
CA VAL A 16 -6.79 7.81 4.36
C VAL A 16 -5.69 6.88 4.84
N GLY A 17 -5.92 6.26 6.02
CA GLY A 17 -5.10 5.16 6.49
C GLY A 17 -5.61 3.81 5.98
N PRO A 18 -5.01 2.68 6.40
CA PRO A 18 -5.42 1.36 5.93
C PRO A 18 -6.91 1.05 6.13
N ALA A 19 -7.47 1.37 7.29
CA ALA A 19 -8.88 1.12 7.58
C ALA A 19 -9.81 1.91 6.66
N THR A 20 -9.53 3.20 6.46
CA THR A 20 -10.32 4.04 5.57
C THR A 20 -10.19 3.59 4.13
N PHE A 21 -8.98 3.22 3.70
CA PHE A 21 -8.74 2.70 2.36
C PHE A 21 -9.59 1.45 2.10
N LEU A 22 -9.57 0.50 3.04
CA LEU A 22 -10.37 -0.73 2.93
C LEU A 22 -11.87 -0.43 2.86
N GLY A 23 -12.34 0.52 3.66
CA GLY A 23 -13.73 0.96 3.63
C GLY A 23 -14.12 1.53 2.27
N LEU A 24 -13.25 2.32 1.66
CA LEU A 24 -13.48 2.87 0.32
C LEU A 24 -13.52 1.79 -0.75
N LEU A 25 -12.69 0.74 -0.63
CA LEU A 25 -12.69 -0.37 -1.57
C LEU A 25 -13.98 -1.18 -1.53
N GLN A 26 -14.71 -1.17 -0.43
CA GLN A 26 -16.02 -1.81 -0.35
C GLN A 26 -17.06 -1.12 -1.25
N HIS A 27 -16.95 0.19 -1.43
CA HIS A 27 -17.82 0.96 -2.31
C HIS A 27 -17.26 1.07 -3.72
N TYR A 28 -15.94 1.16 -3.85
CA TYR A 28 -15.22 1.31 -5.11
C TYR A 28 -14.05 0.32 -5.13
N PRO A 29 -14.29 -0.92 -5.57
CA PRO A 29 -13.24 -1.97 -5.59
C PRO A 29 -12.00 -1.57 -6.39
N GLU A 30 -12.17 -0.69 -7.38
CA GLU A 30 -11.07 -0.12 -8.13
C GLU A 30 -10.94 1.38 -7.80
N PRO A 31 -9.80 1.82 -7.22
CA PRO A 31 -9.61 3.24 -6.88
C PRO A 31 -9.83 4.19 -8.06
N ARG A 32 -9.53 3.76 -9.30
CA ARG A 32 -9.77 4.56 -10.48
C ARG A 32 -11.21 5.09 -10.53
N ILE A 33 -12.18 4.24 -10.20
CA ILE A 33 -13.60 4.60 -10.25
C ILE A 33 -13.94 5.67 -9.21
N LEU A 34 -13.29 5.61 -8.04
CA LEU A 34 -13.45 6.65 -7.02
C LEU A 34 -12.98 8.02 -7.54
N PHE A 35 -11.84 8.06 -8.23
CA PHE A 35 -11.33 9.31 -8.80
C PHE A 35 -12.19 9.82 -9.96
N GLU A 36 -12.87 8.94 -10.66
CA GLU A 36 -13.80 9.30 -11.75
C GLU A 36 -15.20 9.63 -11.24
N ALA A 37 -15.52 9.34 -9.99
CA ALA A 37 -16.84 9.61 -9.42
C ALA A 37 -17.10 11.11 -9.30
N SER A 38 -18.38 11.48 -9.31
CA SER A 38 -18.78 12.88 -9.15
C SER A 38 -18.53 13.37 -7.73
N THR A 39 -18.43 14.70 -7.58
CA THR A 39 -18.30 15.33 -6.27
C THR A 39 -19.47 14.94 -5.36
N ALA A 40 -20.68 14.87 -5.89
CA ALA A 40 -21.86 14.48 -5.11
C ALA A 40 -21.75 13.02 -4.60
N GLN A 41 -21.26 12.12 -5.44
CA GLN A 41 -21.05 10.71 -5.04
C GLN A 41 -19.99 10.59 -3.93
N ARG A 42 -18.87 11.30 -4.08
CA ARG A 42 -17.81 11.30 -3.06
C ARG A 42 -18.25 11.91 -1.74
N ALA A 43 -19.09 12.94 -1.78
CA ALA A 43 -19.59 13.61 -0.57
C ALA A 43 -20.40 12.67 0.32
N LYS A 44 -20.96 11.59 -0.22
CA LYS A 44 -21.73 10.60 0.54
C LYS A 44 -20.85 9.60 1.31
N LEU A 45 -19.55 9.63 1.11
CA LEU A 45 -18.62 8.64 1.70
C LEU A 45 -18.18 8.98 3.12
N GLY A 46 -18.57 10.12 3.66
CA GLY A 46 -18.16 10.53 5.01
C GLY A 46 -16.70 10.92 5.14
N LEU A 47 -16.05 11.29 4.04
CA LEU A 47 -14.65 11.71 4.04
C LEU A 47 -14.49 13.14 4.54
N THR A 48 -13.30 13.44 5.09
CA THR A 48 -13.00 14.81 5.53
C THR A 48 -12.89 15.74 4.33
N ARG A 49 -13.00 17.05 4.59
CA ARG A 49 -12.83 18.05 3.53
C ARG A 49 -11.47 17.98 2.87
N ALA A 50 -10.41 17.77 3.66
CA ALA A 50 -9.06 17.65 3.13
C ALA A 50 -8.93 16.45 2.17
N THR A 51 -9.55 15.32 2.50
CA THR A 51 -9.57 14.14 1.63
C THR A 51 -10.31 14.42 0.34
N LEU A 52 -11.49 15.05 0.43
CA LEU A 52 -12.29 15.39 -0.76
C LEU A 52 -11.57 16.36 -1.69
N GLU A 53 -10.91 17.36 -1.13
CA GLU A 53 -10.10 18.31 -1.93
C GLU A 53 -8.95 17.61 -2.62
N TYR A 54 -8.28 16.69 -1.94
CA TYR A 54 -7.21 15.89 -2.53
C TYR A 54 -7.71 15.05 -3.72
N LEU A 55 -8.89 14.42 -3.59
CA LEU A 55 -9.44 13.59 -4.66
C LEU A 55 -9.76 14.40 -5.92
N ASN A 56 -10.06 15.70 -5.78
CA ASN A 56 -10.25 16.59 -6.91
C ASN A 56 -8.94 16.96 -7.60
N GLN A 57 -7.86 17.01 -6.83
CA GLN A 57 -6.54 17.44 -7.33
C GLN A 57 -5.44 16.60 -6.67
N PRO A 58 -5.33 15.32 -7.07
CA PRO A 58 -4.35 14.41 -6.48
C PRO A 58 -2.90 14.83 -6.76
N ASP A 59 -2.00 14.37 -5.91
CA ASP A 59 -0.56 14.60 -6.04
C ASP A 59 0.05 13.65 -7.06
N TRP A 60 -0.23 13.90 -8.33
CA TRP A 60 0.29 13.08 -9.43
C TRP A 60 1.80 13.15 -9.56
N ASP A 61 2.43 14.24 -9.14
CA ASP A 61 3.88 14.37 -9.21
C ASP A 61 4.57 13.34 -8.30
N SER A 62 4.05 13.15 -7.09
CA SER A 62 4.56 12.12 -6.18
C SER A 62 4.27 10.71 -6.72
N VAL A 63 3.12 10.50 -7.34
CA VAL A 63 2.79 9.22 -7.97
C VAL A 63 3.77 8.91 -9.12
N GLU A 64 4.13 9.91 -9.91
CA GLU A 64 5.13 9.73 -10.98
C GLU A 64 6.49 9.29 -10.42
N ARG A 65 6.90 9.84 -9.28
CA ARG A 65 8.13 9.39 -8.61
C ARG A 65 8.04 7.95 -8.15
N ASP A 66 6.88 7.54 -7.65
CA ASP A 66 6.64 6.13 -7.28
C ASP A 66 6.73 5.22 -8.51
N LEU A 67 6.11 5.64 -9.62
CA LEU A 67 6.15 4.87 -10.87
C LEU A 67 7.58 4.77 -11.43
N ASP A 68 8.39 5.82 -11.29
CA ASP A 68 9.79 5.80 -11.69
C ASP A 68 10.58 4.80 -10.86
N TRP A 69 10.33 4.75 -9.55
CA TRP A 69 10.94 3.74 -8.68
C TRP A 69 10.58 2.33 -9.13
N LEU A 70 9.32 2.11 -9.55
CA LEU A 70 8.85 0.81 -10.01
C LEU A 70 9.45 0.37 -11.35
N LYS A 71 10.02 1.28 -12.12
CA LYS A 71 10.71 0.94 -13.38
C LYS A 71 12.07 0.29 -13.17
N GLN A 72 12.63 0.40 -11.97
CA GLN A 72 13.93 -0.19 -11.64
C GLN A 72 13.81 -1.72 -11.50
N PRO A 73 14.91 -2.46 -11.79
CA PRO A 73 14.89 -3.92 -11.68
C PRO A 73 14.52 -4.40 -10.28
N ALA A 74 13.69 -5.44 -10.20
CA ALA A 74 13.26 -6.07 -8.96
C ALA A 74 12.48 -5.14 -8.01
N HIS A 75 11.88 -4.07 -8.54
CA HIS A 75 10.99 -3.19 -7.80
C HIS A 75 9.53 -3.48 -8.18
N TYR A 76 8.67 -3.71 -7.18
CA TYR A 76 7.27 -4.07 -7.40
C TYR A 76 6.36 -3.31 -6.44
N ALA A 77 5.13 -3.08 -6.86
CA ALA A 77 4.05 -2.64 -6.00
C ALA A 77 2.91 -3.66 -6.10
N LEU A 78 2.53 -4.24 -4.96
CA LEU A 78 1.46 -5.23 -4.87
C LEU A 78 0.25 -4.59 -4.21
N ALA A 79 -0.82 -4.38 -4.98
CA ALA A 79 -2.11 -3.95 -4.44
C ALA A 79 -2.80 -5.12 -3.76
N LEU A 80 -3.75 -4.83 -2.87
CA LEU A 80 -4.53 -5.87 -2.18
C LEU A 80 -5.20 -6.87 -3.14
N SER A 81 -5.58 -6.41 -4.32
CA SER A 81 -6.22 -7.23 -5.35
C SER A 81 -5.24 -8.05 -6.18
N ASP A 82 -3.94 -7.84 -6.01
CA ASP A 82 -2.92 -8.56 -6.76
C ASP A 82 -2.82 -10.01 -6.27
N PRO A 83 -2.84 -11.01 -7.19
CA PRO A 83 -2.67 -12.41 -6.78
C PRO A 83 -1.36 -12.70 -6.06
N ALA A 84 -0.32 -11.90 -6.27
CA ALA A 84 0.97 -12.04 -5.60
C ALA A 84 1.00 -11.43 -4.18
N TYR A 85 -0.07 -10.73 -3.76
CA TYR A 85 -0.14 -10.19 -2.41
C TYR A 85 -0.09 -11.33 -1.38
N PRO A 86 0.73 -11.22 -0.31
CA PRO A 86 0.92 -12.31 0.65
C PRO A 86 -0.39 -12.71 1.34
N PRO A 87 -0.82 -13.99 1.24
CA PRO A 87 -2.10 -14.41 1.82
C PRO A 87 -2.20 -14.22 3.33
N LEU A 88 -1.12 -14.44 4.07
CA LEU A 88 -1.14 -14.28 5.52
C LEU A 88 -1.31 -12.82 5.93
N LEU A 89 -0.80 -11.88 5.14
CA LEU A 89 -0.96 -10.46 5.43
C LEU A 89 -2.41 -10.00 5.24
N LEU A 90 -3.15 -10.66 4.34
CA LEU A 90 -4.58 -10.37 4.16
C LEU A 90 -5.43 -10.72 5.38
N GLU A 91 -4.93 -11.58 6.27
CA GLU A 91 -5.66 -12.04 7.46
C GLU A 91 -5.66 -11.02 8.60
N ILE A 92 -4.77 -10.03 8.60
CA ILE A 92 -4.79 -8.99 9.63
C ILE A 92 -5.96 -8.03 9.41
N ALA A 93 -6.37 -7.31 10.48
CA ALA A 93 -7.55 -6.46 10.44
C ALA A 93 -7.44 -5.34 9.40
N ASP A 94 -6.28 -4.69 9.32
CA ASP A 94 -6.03 -3.56 8.43
C ASP A 94 -4.77 -3.79 7.61
N PRO A 95 -4.82 -4.70 6.60
CA PRO A 95 -3.64 -4.95 5.78
C PRO A 95 -3.25 -3.71 4.96
N PRO A 96 -1.96 -3.47 4.74
CA PRO A 96 -1.51 -2.37 3.88
C PRO A 96 -2.14 -2.48 2.49
N PRO A 97 -2.77 -1.40 1.97
CA PRO A 97 -3.41 -1.45 0.66
C PRO A 97 -2.44 -1.72 -0.50
N VAL A 98 -1.19 -1.27 -0.36
CA VAL A 98 -0.13 -1.48 -1.33
C VAL A 98 1.15 -1.84 -0.59
N LEU A 99 1.83 -2.89 -1.07
CA LEU A 99 3.18 -3.24 -0.62
C LEU A 99 4.19 -2.87 -1.68
N PHE A 100 5.23 -2.14 -1.28
CA PHE A 100 6.40 -1.91 -2.12
C PHE A 100 7.42 -2.99 -1.84
N VAL A 101 7.87 -3.69 -2.89
CA VAL A 101 8.78 -4.82 -2.75
C VAL A 101 10.04 -4.55 -3.56
N HIS A 102 11.20 -4.74 -2.93
CA HIS A 102 12.48 -4.76 -3.61
C HIS A 102 13.06 -6.16 -3.46
N GLY A 103 13.07 -6.91 -4.55
CA GLY A 103 13.48 -8.30 -4.58
C GLY A 103 12.48 -9.19 -5.30
N ASP A 104 12.46 -10.48 -4.96
CA ASP A 104 11.55 -11.46 -5.55
C ASP A 104 10.24 -11.54 -4.75
N PRO A 105 9.12 -11.03 -5.28
CA PRO A 105 7.86 -11.05 -4.55
C PRO A 105 7.30 -12.45 -4.30
N THR A 106 7.73 -13.47 -5.06
CA THR A 106 7.28 -14.85 -4.83
C THR A 106 7.72 -15.40 -3.49
N LEU A 107 8.79 -14.83 -2.90
CA LEU A 107 9.28 -15.25 -1.58
C LEU A 107 8.32 -14.88 -0.46
N LEU A 108 7.44 -13.91 -0.67
CA LEU A 108 6.50 -13.45 0.35
C LEU A 108 5.44 -14.50 0.72
N ALA A 109 5.16 -15.43 -0.17
CA ALA A 109 4.21 -16.52 0.06
C ALA A 109 4.83 -17.76 0.70
N ARG A 110 6.16 -17.79 0.85
CA ARG A 110 6.89 -18.92 1.46
C ARG A 110 6.91 -18.78 2.98
N PRO A 111 7.08 -19.90 3.72
CA PRO A 111 7.29 -19.84 5.16
C PRO A 111 8.47 -18.95 5.50
N GLN A 112 8.30 -18.06 6.47
CA GLN A 112 9.29 -17.06 6.86
C GLN A 112 9.42 -17.01 8.36
N LEU A 113 10.62 -16.65 8.83
CA LEU A 113 10.91 -16.40 10.22
C LEU A 113 11.14 -14.90 10.42
N ALA A 114 10.29 -14.27 11.24
CA ALA A 114 10.49 -12.87 11.61
C ALA A 114 11.48 -12.80 12.77
N MET A 115 12.51 -11.94 12.63
CA MET A 115 13.49 -11.68 13.67
C MET A 115 13.40 -10.22 14.08
N VAL A 116 13.22 -9.99 15.39
CA VAL A 116 13.15 -8.65 15.98
C VAL A 116 14.13 -8.57 17.13
N GLY A 117 14.66 -7.38 17.39
CA GLY A 117 15.62 -7.22 18.46
C GLY A 117 15.94 -5.77 18.76
N SER A 118 16.87 -5.58 19.70
CA SER A 118 17.33 -4.26 20.11
C SER A 118 18.22 -3.64 19.03
N ARG A 119 18.18 -2.30 18.95
CA ARG A 119 19.13 -1.54 18.11
C ARG A 119 20.57 -1.70 18.59
N ASN A 120 20.74 -2.02 19.88
CA ASN A 120 22.05 -2.27 20.51
C ASN A 120 22.07 -3.72 21.03
N PRO A 121 22.15 -4.73 20.13
CA PRO A 121 22.13 -6.12 20.56
C PRO A 121 23.41 -6.51 21.27
N THR A 122 23.30 -7.55 22.10
CA THR A 122 24.53 -8.19 22.67
C THR A 122 25.29 -8.89 21.55
N PRO A 123 26.61 -9.15 21.72
CA PRO A 123 27.36 -9.94 20.74
C PRO A 123 26.73 -11.30 20.45
N GLY A 124 26.24 -12.00 21.48
CA GLY A 124 25.55 -13.27 21.29
C GLY A 124 24.26 -13.14 20.53
N GLY A 125 23.46 -12.07 20.75
CA GLY A 125 22.26 -11.79 20.02
C GLY A 125 22.51 -11.51 18.53
N SER A 126 23.56 -10.75 18.23
CA SER A 126 23.96 -10.48 16.84
C SER A 126 24.42 -11.75 16.13
N GLU A 127 25.20 -12.60 16.77
CA GLU A 127 25.65 -13.88 16.21
C GLU A 127 24.45 -14.80 15.93
N THR A 128 23.50 -14.90 16.85
CA THR A 128 22.30 -15.70 16.68
C THR A 128 21.46 -15.19 15.48
N ALA A 129 21.31 -13.88 15.35
CA ALA A 129 20.57 -13.30 14.24
C ALA A 129 21.25 -13.60 12.89
N GLN A 130 22.57 -13.53 12.83
CA GLN A 130 23.32 -13.83 11.61
C GLN A 130 23.27 -15.32 11.24
N ALA A 131 23.13 -16.21 12.22
CA ALA A 131 23.07 -17.66 11.99
C ALA A 131 21.75 -18.09 11.34
N PHE A 132 20.70 -17.29 11.46
CA PHE A 132 19.42 -17.53 10.81
C PHE A 132 19.33 -16.83 9.47
#